data_94fa4a9ac44dc8d674de8859e99447fb
#
_entry.id   94fa4a9ac44dc8d674de8859e99447fb
#
_cell.length_a   1.000
_cell.length_b   1.000
_cell.length_c   1.000
_cell.angle_alpha   90.00
_cell.angle_beta   90.00
_cell.angle_gamma   90.00
#
_symmetry.space_group_name_H-M   'P 1'
#
loop_
_entity.id
_entity.type
_entity.pdbx_description
1 polymer ?
#
loop_
_entity_poly.entity_id
_entity_poly.type
_entity_poly.pdbx_seq_one_letter_code
_entity_poly.pdbx_strand_id
1 'polypeptide(L)'
;MLPDSIPPEHPNLDGHVPPGLYGFEDESGDPIEGGEGVIPILDSRLYRFIGTGFFVTSFGIFATAKHVLLSAHENGHPIFTWQLIPPNQWFIRPVLQFSFHDTADVAIGLAAPAAHAATGEPLLSPRVRLTTRLQSPSDIVATFAYPSSVVEKRGDGQVLSFQPEFYEGRIVEYLPGGRDSIMLPGPCYRTSMVIHHGASGGPVAGPSGRVFGINSTGFDGTEDFYISRIDEILLLEICLNEEGQNRVTLQHFVDQGSVTVDK
;
A
#
# COMPACT_ATOMS: atom_id res chain seq x y z
N MET A 1 3.32 -21.49 23.27
CA MET A 1 2.53 -20.44 23.94
C MET A 1 2.66 -19.24 23.05
N LEU A 2 1.61 -18.92 22.27
CA LEU A 2 1.51 -17.67 21.54
C LEU A 2 1.41 -16.54 22.58
N PRO A 3 2.06 -15.40 22.40
CA PRO A 3 1.90 -14.31 23.33
C PRO A 3 0.45 -13.83 23.28
N ASP A 4 -0.20 -13.80 24.45
CA ASP A 4 -1.51 -13.21 24.70
C ASP A 4 -1.46 -11.69 24.56
N SER A 5 -1.34 -11.18 23.34
CA SER A 5 -1.53 -9.76 23.06
C SER A 5 -1.92 -9.51 21.61
N ILE A 6 -3.05 -10.09 21.23
CA ILE A 6 -3.87 -9.45 20.20
C ILE A 6 -4.44 -8.21 20.89
N PRO A 7 -4.22 -6.98 20.35
CA PRO A 7 -4.87 -5.82 20.89
C PRO A 7 -6.38 -6.08 20.98
N PRO A 8 -7.06 -5.75 22.09
CA PRO A 8 -8.46 -6.11 22.29
C PRO A 8 -9.44 -5.39 21.37
N GLU A 9 -8.96 -4.52 20.50
CA GLU A 9 -9.80 -3.83 19.53
C GLU A 9 -9.40 -4.32 18.14
N HIS A 10 -10.20 -5.23 17.59
CA HIS A 10 -10.17 -5.50 16.17
C HIS A 10 -10.31 -4.18 15.42
N PRO A 11 -9.55 -3.96 14.32
CA PRO A 11 -9.76 -2.80 13.48
C PRO A 11 -11.24 -2.72 13.15
N ASN A 12 -11.81 -1.53 13.25
CA ASN A 12 -13.22 -1.30 12.97
C ASN A 12 -13.55 -1.98 11.64
N LEU A 13 -14.63 -2.75 11.62
CA LEU A 13 -15.15 -3.39 10.42
C LEU A 13 -15.48 -2.39 9.30
N ASP A 14 -15.37 -1.10 9.57
CA ASP A 14 -15.59 0.03 8.68
C ASP A 14 -14.38 0.32 7.75
N GLY A 15 -13.33 -0.48 7.81
CA GLY A 15 -12.16 -0.32 6.93
C GLY A 15 -11.17 0.77 7.37
N HIS A 16 -11.23 1.23 8.60
CA HIS A 16 -10.27 2.19 9.15
C HIS A 16 -8.98 1.51 9.63
N VAL A 17 -7.86 2.14 9.32
CA VAL A 17 -6.57 1.77 9.92
C VAL A 17 -6.62 2.08 11.41
N PRO A 18 -6.09 1.21 12.30
CA PRO A 18 -6.04 1.49 13.72
C PRO A 18 -5.34 2.83 14.01
N PRO A 19 -5.88 3.65 14.92
CA PRO A 19 -5.27 4.92 15.30
C PRO A 19 -3.79 4.73 15.69
N GLY A 20 -2.93 5.60 15.20
CA GLY A 20 -1.50 5.58 15.52
C GLY A 20 -0.67 4.50 14.83
N LEU A 21 -1.26 3.62 14.01
CA LEU A 21 -0.49 2.61 13.28
C LEU A 21 0.45 3.25 12.28
N TYR A 22 -0.03 4.23 11.53
CA TYR A 22 0.76 4.99 10.56
C TYR A 22 0.81 6.47 10.90
N GLY A 23 1.93 7.10 10.59
CA GLY A 23 2.04 8.56 10.64
C GLY A 23 1.43 9.18 9.38
N PHE A 24 0.11 9.19 9.25
CA PHE A 24 -0.56 9.93 8.18
C PHE A 24 -0.46 11.43 8.40
N GLU A 25 -0.36 12.16 7.32
CA GLU A 25 -0.41 13.61 7.30
C GLU A 25 -1.29 14.11 6.15
N ASP A 26 -1.85 15.32 6.32
CA ASP A 26 -2.57 16.01 5.27
C ASP A 26 -1.61 16.68 4.26
N GLU A 27 -2.16 17.49 3.35
CA GLU A 27 -1.39 18.22 2.35
C GLU A 27 -0.44 19.27 2.95
N SER A 28 -0.76 19.79 4.13
CA SER A 28 0.06 20.76 4.86
C SER A 28 1.18 20.11 5.66
N GLY A 29 1.14 18.77 5.80
CA GLY A 29 2.05 18.00 6.64
C GLY A 29 1.60 17.90 8.10
N ASP A 30 0.37 18.30 8.40
CA ASP A 30 -0.20 18.16 9.74
C ASP A 30 -0.63 16.71 9.98
N PRO A 31 -0.31 16.14 11.15
CA PRO A 31 -0.70 14.77 11.47
C PRO A 31 -2.23 14.62 11.48
N ILE A 32 -2.72 13.58 10.83
CA ILE A 32 -4.14 13.19 10.89
C ILE A 32 -4.29 11.79 11.45
N GLU A 33 -5.42 11.55 12.10
CA GLU A 33 -5.83 10.22 12.52
C GLU A 33 -6.71 9.58 11.44
N GLY A 34 -6.53 8.28 11.25
CA GLY A 34 -7.40 7.53 10.35
C GLY A 34 -6.69 6.80 9.23
N GLY A 35 -7.46 6.12 8.41
CA GLY A 35 -6.98 5.10 7.50
C GLY A 35 -7.34 5.28 6.05
N GLU A 36 -7.77 6.45 5.63
CA GLU A 36 -8.20 6.67 4.24
C GLU A 36 -7.06 6.58 3.24
N GLY A 37 -5.81 6.48 3.75
CA GLY A 37 -4.61 6.36 2.93
C GLY A 37 -4.26 4.94 2.48
N VAL A 38 -4.87 3.90 3.09
CA VAL A 38 -4.66 2.49 2.67
C VAL A 38 -5.81 2.03 1.81
N ILE A 39 -5.51 1.53 0.63
CA ILE A 39 -6.50 1.31 -0.43
C ILE A 39 -6.48 -0.13 -0.96
N PRO A 40 -7.63 -0.80 -1.08
CA PRO A 40 -7.75 -2.03 -1.84
C PRO A 40 -7.63 -1.77 -3.34
N ILE A 41 -6.99 -2.69 -4.05
CA ILE A 41 -6.76 -2.64 -5.50
C ILE A 41 -7.54 -3.75 -6.19
N LEU A 42 -8.27 -3.38 -7.24
CA LEU A 42 -9.17 -4.25 -7.99
C LEU A 42 -8.74 -4.36 -9.46
N ASP A 43 -8.64 -5.59 -9.97
CA ASP A 43 -8.70 -5.87 -11.39
C ASP A 43 -10.17 -5.87 -11.83
N SER A 44 -10.57 -4.85 -12.58
CA SER A 44 -11.97 -4.67 -12.96
C SER A 44 -12.44 -5.65 -14.04
N ARG A 45 -11.52 -6.20 -14.82
CA ARG A 45 -11.88 -7.19 -15.87
C ARG A 45 -12.23 -8.54 -15.26
N LEU A 46 -11.50 -8.92 -14.21
CA LEU A 46 -11.74 -10.16 -13.48
C LEU A 46 -12.71 -9.98 -12.31
N TYR A 47 -13.10 -8.75 -12.00
CA TYR A 47 -13.89 -8.41 -10.80
C TYR A 47 -13.29 -9.05 -9.54
N ARG A 48 -11.99 -8.84 -9.34
CA ARG A 48 -11.25 -9.45 -8.25
C ARG A 48 -10.32 -8.44 -7.57
N PHE A 49 -10.33 -8.42 -6.25
CA PHE A 49 -9.30 -7.75 -5.50
C PHE A 49 -7.96 -8.46 -5.71
N ILE A 50 -6.93 -7.70 -6.02
CA ILE A 50 -5.60 -8.22 -6.38
C ILE A 50 -4.54 -7.84 -5.36
N GLY A 51 -4.83 -6.93 -4.44
CA GLY A 51 -3.92 -6.53 -3.39
C GLY A 51 -4.33 -5.24 -2.70
N THR A 52 -3.38 -4.70 -1.96
CA THR A 52 -3.48 -3.48 -1.18
C THR A 52 -2.45 -2.47 -1.68
N GLY A 53 -2.72 -1.19 -1.50
CA GLY A 53 -1.77 -0.09 -1.72
C GLY A 53 -1.96 1.00 -0.68
N PHE A 54 -1.16 2.04 -0.74
CA PHE A 54 -1.28 3.19 0.16
C PHE A 54 -0.76 4.46 -0.49
N PHE A 55 -1.40 5.58 -0.20
CA PHE A 55 -0.99 6.87 -0.77
C PHE A 55 0.30 7.39 -0.15
N VAL A 56 1.18 7.89 -1.02
CA VAL A 56 2.45 8.56 -0.67
C VAL A 56 2.43 10.05 -1.01
N THR A 57 1.41 10.51 -1.76
CA THR A 57 1.16 11.93 -2.04
C THR A 57 -0.32 12.25 -1.87
N SER A 58 -0.64 13.51 -1.58
CA SER A 58 -2.03 13.97 -1.45
C SER A 58 -2.78 14.00 -2.79
N PHE A 59 -2.11 14.02 -3.91
CA PHE A 59 -2.72 14.05 -5.25
C PHE A 59 -2.89 12.67 -5.91
N GLY A 60 -2.61 11.58 -5.19
CA GLY A 60 -3.02 10.23 -5.60
C GLY A 60 -1.92 9.31 -6.11
N ILE A 61 -0.61 9.65 -5.95
CA ILE A 61 0.43 8.62 -6.13
C ILE A 61 0.35 7.67 -4.94
N PHE A 62 0.29 6.38 -5.22
CA PHE A 62 0.27 5.32 -4.23
C PHE A 62 1.39 4.31 -4.49
N ALA A 63 1.82 3.62 -3.44
CA ALA A 63 2.77 2.52 -3.50
C ALA A 63 2.06 1.18 -3.28
N THR A 64 2.62 0.12 -3.86
CA THR A 64 2.15 -1.26 -3.73
C THR A 64 3.26 -2.24 -4.11
N ALA A 65 3.03 -3.55 -4.00
CA ALA A 65 3.94 -4.56 -4.53
C ALA A 65 3.82 -4.66 -6.06
N LYS A 66 4.95 -4.91 -6.76
CA LYS A 66 5.00 -5.03 -8.21
C LYS A 66 4.06 -6.11 -8.74
N HIS A 67 4.09 -7.30 -8.13
CA HIS A 67 3.28 -8.44 -8.57
C HIS A 67 1.77 -8.17 -8.47
N VAL A 68 1.32 -7.25 -7.62
CA VAL A 68 -0.10 -6.85 -7.49
C VAL A 68 -0.61 -6.23 -8.79
N LEU A 69 0.16 -5.37 -9.43
CA LEU A 69 -0.24 -4.67 -10.65
C LEU A 69 0.19 -5.38 -11.94
N LEU A 70 1.29 -6.14 -11.88
CA LEU A 70 1.97 -6.65 -13.07
C LEU A 70 1.07 -7.54 -13.92
N SER A 71 0.39 -8.51 -13.30
CA SER A 71 -0.48 -9.44 -14.04
C SER A 71 -1.65 -8.74 -14.75
N ALA A 72 -2.28 -7.77 -14.10
CA ALA A 72 -3.35 -6.99 -14.72
C ALA A 72 -2.81 -6.12 -15.86
N HIS A 73 -1.63 -5.51 -15.67
CA HIS A 73 -0.96 -4.73 -16.70
C HIS A 73 -0.63 -5.55 -17.94
N GLU A 74 0.03 -6.69 -17.78
CA GLU A 74 0.44 -7.56 -18.89
C GLU A 74 -0.75 -8.07 -19.72
N ASN A 75 -1.92 -8.20 -19.07
CA ASN A 75 -3.16 -8.59 -19.72
C ASN A 75 -4.00 -7.41 -20.24
N GLY A 76 -3.54 -6.17 -20.05
CA GLY A 76 -4.27 -4.97 -20.46
C GLY A 76 -5.59 -4.76 -19.69
N HIS A 77 -5.66 -5.25 -18.45
CA HIS A 77 -6.85 -5.09 -17.61
C HIS A 77 -6.88 -3.72 -16.94
N PRO A 78 -8.00 -3.00 -16.93
CA PRO A 78 -8.15 -1.78 -16.15
C PRO A 78 -8.06 -2.07 -14.65
N ILE A 79 -7.31 -1.24 -13.94
CA ILE A 79 -7.11 -1.34 -12.50
C ILE A 79 -7.81 -0.16 -11.82
N PHE A 80 -8.46 -0.44 -10.70
CA PHE A 80 -9.12 0.55 -9.87
C PHE A 80 -8.63 0.48 -8.44
N THR A 81 -8.56 1.62 -7.79
CA THR A 81 -8.40 1.74 -6.34
C THR A 81 -9.71 2.20 -5.72
N TRP A 82 -9.92 1.83 -4.46
CA TRP A 82 -11.05 2.26 -3.66
C TRP A 82 -10.53 3.04 -2.47
N GLN A 83 -10.94 4.27 -2.34
CA GLN A 83 -10.55 5.15 -1.25
C GLN A 83 -11.74 5.37 -0.32
N LEU A 84 -11.55 5.06 0.96
CA LEU A 84 -12.53 5.38 1.99
C LEU A 84 -12.36 6.84 2.40
N ILE A 85 -13.47 7.56 2.45
CA ILE A 85 -13.55 8.94 2.92
C ILE A 85 -14.57 9.00 4.06
N PRO A 86 -14.23 9.61 5.20
CA PRO A 86 -15.18 9.79 6.27
C PRO A 86 -16.46 10.53 5.83
N PRO A 87 -17.64 10.20 6.40
CA PRO A 87 -17.87 9.18 7.43
C PRO A 87 -18.15 7.77 6.92
N ASN A 88 -17.95 7.34 5.74
CA ASN A 88 -18.14 6.01 5.16
C ASN A 88 -18.49 6.08 3.66
N GLN A 89 -17.83 6.97 2.95
CA GLN A 89 -17.98 7.05 1.50
C GLN A 89 -16.79 6.38 0.82
N TRP A 90 -17.07 5.53 -0.17
CA TRP A 90 -16.06 4.92 -0.99
C TRP A 90 -15.99 5.60 -2.35
N PHE A 91 -14.79 6.02 -2.72
CA PHE A 91 -14.51 6.59 -4.04
C PHE A 91 -13.73 5.58 -4.88
N ILE A 92 -14.24 5.33 -6.08
CA ILE A 92 -13.55 4.50 -7.07
C ILE A 92 -12.66 5.42 -7.89
N ARG A 93 -11.37 5.09 -7.96
CA ARG A 93 -10.40 5.85 -8.72
C ARG A 93 -9.68 4.93 -9.71
N PRO A 94 -9.84 5.14 -11.02
CA PRO A 94 -9.04 4.44 -12.03
C PRO A 94 -7.55 4.69 -11.81
N VAL A 95 -6.72 3.69 -12.03
CA VAL A 95 -5.26 3.84 -12.07
C VAL A 95 -4.87 4.28 -13.47
N LEU A 96 -4.34 5.49 -13.60
CA LEU A 96 -3.98 6.11 -14.88
C LEU A 96 -2.61 5.69 -15.37
N GLN A 97 -1.68 5.50 -14.46
CA GLN A 97 -0.29 5.16 -14.73
C GLN A 97 0.26 4.29 -13.61
N PHE A 98 1.30 3.54 -13.92
CA PHE A 98 2.10 2.82 -12.94
C PHE A 98 3.55 2.69 -13.43
N SER A 99 4.45 2.49 -12.49
CA SER A 99 5.86 2.26 -12.71
C SER A 99 6.33 1.11 -11.85
N PHE A 100 7.11 0.22 -12.43
CA PHE A 100 7.62 -0.98 -11.77
C PHE A 100 9.11 -0.85 -11.53
N HIS A 101 9.57 -1.28 -10.36
CA HIS A 101 11.00 -1.44 -10.14
C HIS A 101 11.53 -2.66 -10.92
N ASP A 102 12.75 -2.54 -11.46
CA ASP A 102 13.32 -3.59 -12.31
C ASP A 102 13.51 -4.91 -11.54
N THR A 103 14.07 -4.83 -10.34
CA THR A 103 14.44 -6.00 -9.54
C THR A 103 13.62 -6.15 -8.26
N ALA A 104 13.33 -5.08 -7.51
CA ALA A 104 12.54 -5.16 -6.28
C ALA A 104 11.05 -5.38 -6.57
N ASP A 105 10.36 -6.07 -5.67
CA ASP A 105 8.90 -6.29 -5.77
C ASP A 105 8.14 -5.07 -5.24
N VAL A 106 8.38 -3.91 -5.87
CA VAL A 106 7.69 -2.66 -5.55
C VAL A 106 7.24 -1.95 -6.82
N ALA A 107 6.14 -1.22 -6.70
CA ALA A 107 5.57 -0.40 -7.77
C ALA A 107 4.94 0.87 -7.18
N ILE A 108 4.80 1.88 -8.02
CA ILE A 108 3.94 3.03 -7.75
C ILE A 108 2.87 3.13 -8.83
N GLY A 109 1.71 3.69 -8.46
CA GLY A 109 0.64 4.02 -9.39
C GLY A 109 0.12 5.43 -9.16
N LEU A 110 -0.55 5.99 -10.16
CA LEU A 110 -1.27 7.26 -10.08
C LEU A 110 -2.76 6.99 -10.21
N ALA A 111 -3.49 7.16 -9.12
CA ALA A 111 -4.94 7.12 -9.12
C ALA A 111 -5.51 8.40 -9.72
N ALA A 112 -6.59 8.28 -10.51
CA ALA A 112 -7.25 9.43 -11.14
C ALA A 112 -7.63 10.49 -10.08
N PRO A 113 -7.51 11.78 -10.39
CA PRO A 113 -8.03 12.83 -9.53
C PRO A 113 -9.52 12.61 -9.23
N ALA A 114 -9.92 12.92 -8.01
CA ALA A 114 -11.31 12.89 -7.59
C ALA A 114 -11.69 14.24 -6.98
N ALA A 115 -12.99 14.55 -7.01
CA ALA A 115 -13.53 15.76 -6.43
C ALA A 115 -14.85 15.45 -5.70
N HIS A 116 -15.17 16.24 -4.70
CA HIS A 116 -16.46 16.17 -4.03
C HIS A 116 -17.58 16.55 -4.99
N ALA A 117 -18.56 15.67 -5.17
CA ALA A 117 -19.65 15.89 -6.13
C ALA A 117 -20.48 17.15 -5.85
N ALA A 118 -20.60 17.55 -4.59
CA ALA A 118 -21.40 18.70 -4.17
C ALA A 118 -20.68 20.04 -4.32
N THR A 119 -19.36 20.08 -4.11
CA THR A 119 -18.59 21.34 -4.07
C THR A 119 -17.63 21.49 -5.26
N GLY A 120 -17.29 20.40 -5.93
CA GLY A 120 -16.23 20.38 -6.95
C GLY A 120 -14.82 20.51 -6.40
N GLU A 121 -14.65 20.56 -5.09
CA GLU A 121 -13.34 20.65 -4.44
C GLU A 121 -12.54 19.36 -4.64
N PRO A 122 -11.23 19.45 -4.91
CA PRO A 122 -10.38 18.28 -5.05
C PRO A 122 -10.45 17.40 -3.80
N LEU A 123 -10.55 16.10 -4.01
CA LEU A 123 -10.43 15.11 -2.96
C LEU A 123 -8.95 14.77 -2.78
N LEU A 124 -8.38 15.26 -1.72
CA LEU A 124 -6.99 14.99 -1.38
C LEU A 124 -6.89 13.65 -0.63
N SER A 125 -5.79 12.96 -0.85
CA SER A 125 -5.51 11.69 -0.20
C SER A 125 -4.58 11.92 0.99
N PRO A 126 -4.86 11.33 2.18
CA PRO A 126 -3.89 11.27 3.24
C PRO A 126 -2.63 10.54 2.76
N ARG A 127 -1.46 11.05 3.10
CA ARG A 127 -0.19 10.44 2.73
C ARG A 127 0.52 9.87 3.95
N VAL A 128 1.18 8.74 3.80
CA VAL A 128 1.98 8.15 4.88
C VAL A 128 3.34 8.83 4.94
N ARG A 129 3.93 8.88 6.14
CA ARG A 129 5.35 9.24 6.32
C ARG A 129 6.19 8.00 6.11
N LEU A 130 7.19 8.14 5.26
CA LEU A 130 8.14 7.08 4.95
C LEU A 130 9.39 7.18 5.81
N THR A 131 10.12 6.08 5.94
CA THR A 131 11.49 6.09 6.47
C THR A 131 12.38 5.11 5.73
N THR A 132 13.60 5.53 5.44
CA THR A 132 14.63 4.69 4.83
C THR A 132 15.55 4.04 5.87
N ARG A 133 15.30 4.25 7.16
CA ARG A 133 16.07 3.65 8.25
C ARG A 133 15.95 2.13 8.20
N LEU A 134 17.09 1.46 8.34
CA LEU A 134 17.11 0.01 8.44
C LEU A 134 16.46 -0.44 9.75
N GLN A 135 15.62 -1.46 9.63
CA GLN A 135 15.06 -2.16 10.78
C GLN A 135 15.99 -3.27 11.21
N SER A 136 16.02 -3.53 12.50
CA SER A 136 16.85 -4.56 13.11
C SER A 136 16.07 -5.84 13.42
N PRO A 137 16.70 -7.01 13.48
CA PRO A 137 16.05 -8.22 13.98
C PRO A 137 15.40 -7.97 15.36
N SER A 138 14.22 -8.51 15.56
CA SER A 138 13.33 -8.35 16.72
C SER A 138 12.56 -7.02 16.79
N ASP A 139 12.79 -6.05 15.89
CA ASP A 139 11.93 -4.87 15.83
C ASP A 139 10.48 -5.27 15.58
N ILE A 140 9.56 -4.66 16.33
CA ILE A 140 8.12 -4.87 16.16
C ILE A 140 7.69 -4.14 14.90
N VAL A 141 6.88 -4.82 14.10
CA VAL A 141 6.34 -4.32 12.84
C VAL A 141 4.87 -4.66 12.71
N ALA A 142 4.14 -3.80 12.05
CA ALA A 142 2.72 -4.01 11.84
C ALA A 142 2.30 -3.54 10.45
N THR A 143 1.20 -4.11 9.96
CA THR A 143 0.57 -3.74 8.70
C THR A 143 -0.95 -3.83 8.83
N PHE A 144 -1.63 -3.01 8.05
CA PHE A 144 -3.06 -3.08 7.81
C PHE A 144 -3.28 -3.24 6.31
N ALA A 145 -4.16 -4.15 5.93
CA ALA A 145 -4.39 -4.46 4.54
C ALA A 145 -5.81 -4.98 4.31
N TYR A 146 -6.15 -5.28 3.06
CA TYR A 146 -7.46 -5.77 2.65
C TYR A 146 -7.38 -7.20 2.08
N PRO A 147 -6.92 -8.21 2.86
CA PRO A 147 -6.91 -9.59 2.43
C PRO A 147 -8.35 -10.09 2.30
N SER A 148 -8.52 -11.17 1.56
CA SER A 148 -9.82 -11.88 1.50
C SER A 148 -11.01 -11.00 1.08
N SER A 149 -10.78 -9.77 0.62
CA SER A 149 -11.84 -8.93 0.06
C SER A 149 -12.36 -9.55 -1.23
N VAL A 150 -13.69 -9.54 -1.41
CA VAL A 150 -14.34 -10.28 -2.49
C VAL A 150 -15.36 -9.41 -3.26
N VAL A 151 -15.54 -9.77 -4.53
CA VAL A 151 -16.64 -9.26 -5.35
C VAL A 151 -17.62 -10.41 -5.58
N GLU A 152 -18.84 -10.26 -5.08
CA GLU A 152 -19.90 -11.25 -5.24
C GLU A 152 -20.96 -10.77 -6.21
N LYS A 153 -21.39 -11.65 -7.12
CA LYS A 153 -22.54 -11.37 -7.96
C LYS A 153 -23.83 -11.61 -7.18
N ARG A 154 -24.68 -10.58 -7.06
CA ARG A 154 -26.00 -10.69 -6.42
C ARG A 154 -27.10 -10.16 -7.37
N GLY A 155 -27.90 -11.07 -7.92
CA GLY A 155 -28.89 -10.73 -8.94
C GLY A 155 -28.21 -10.15 -10.19
N ASP A 156 -28.65 -8.96 -10.63
CA ASP A 156 -28.09 -8.24 -11.77
C ASP A 156 -26.94 -7.29 -11.38
N GLY A 157 -26.58 -7.22 -10.10
CA GLY A 157 -25.55 -6.34 -9.57
C GLY A 157 -24.34 -7.10 -9.00
N GLN A 158 -23.40 -6.31 -8.52
CA GLN A 158 -22.20 -6.79 -7.80
C GLN A 158 -22.15 -6.14 -6.43
N VAL A 159 -21.76 -6.92 -5.43
CA VAL A 159 -21.50 -6.47 -4.07
C VAL A 159 -20.02 -6.65 -3.78
N LEU A 160 -19.37 -5.57 -3.39
CA LEU A 160 -18.00 -5.58 -2.92
C LEU A 160 -18.00 -5.69 -1.42
N SER A 161 -17.27 -6.65 -0.91
CA SER A 161 -17.10 -6.87 0.52
C SER A 161 -15.63 -6.63 0.85
N PHE A 162 -15.34 -5.54 1.55
CA PHE A 162 -14.01 -5.22 2.04
C PHE A 162 -13.78 -5.95 3.36
N GLN A 163 -12.65 -6.62 3.47
CA GLN A 163 -12.27 -7.33 4.69
C GLN A 163 -10.90 -6.78 5.14
N PRO A 164 -10.90 -5.70 5.94
CA PRO A 164 -9.68 -5.17 6.48
C PRO A 164 -9.14 -6.08 7.59
N GLU A 165 -7.83 -6.27 7.61
CA GLU A 165 -7.13 -7.04 8.64
C GLU A 165 -5.87 -6.32 9.09
N PHE A 166 -5.58 -6.47 10.37
CA PHE A 166 -4.37 -5.98 11.01
C PHE A 166 -3.44 -7.15 11.34
N TYR A 167 -2.16 -6.98 11.03
CA TYR A 167 -1.13 -7.97 11.33
C TYR A 167 0.00 -7.33 12.12
N GLU A 168 0.52 -8.08 13.08
CA GLU A 168 1.69 -7.70 13.86
C GLU A 168 2.70 -8.83 13.88
N GLY A 169 3.97 -8.48 13.96
CA GLY A 169 5.06 -9.42 14.04
C GLY A 169 6.39 -8.74 14.32
N ARG A 170 7.47 -9.42 13.96
CA ARG A 170 8.83 -8.90 14.15
C ARG A 170 9.66 -9.12 12.92
N ILE A 171 10.65 -8.26 12.72
CA ILE A 171 11.72 -8.51 11.76
C ILE A 171 12.53 -9.72 12.27
N VAL A 172 12.71 -10.69 11.40
CA VAL A 172 13.53 -11.88 11.67
C VAL A 172 14.93 -11.68 11.12
N GLU A 173 15.01 -11.13 9.87
CA GLU A 173 16.28 -11.00 9.18
C GLU A 173 16.20 -9.89 8.12
N TYR A 174 17.31 -9.22 7.85
CA TYR A 174 17.50 -8.32 6.72
C TYR A 174 18.33 -8.99 5.63
N LEU A 175 17.87 -8.99 4.41
CA LEU A 175 18.47 -9.59 3.24
C LEU A 175 18.84 -8.50 2.22
N PRO A 176 20.04 -7.91 2.29
CA PRO A 176 20.43 -6.78 1.43
C PRO A 176 20.56 -7.15 -0.04
N GLY A 177 20.83 -8.40 -0.38
CA GLY A 177 20.91 -8.91 -1.74
C GLY A 177 19.64 -9.60 -2.23
N GLY A 178 18.53 -9.41 -1.50
CA GLY A 178 17.29 -10.13 -1.78
C GLY A 178 17.30 -11.55 -1.21
N ARG A 179 16.17 -12.23 -1.31
CA ARG A 179 16.01 -13.63 -0.91
C ARG A 179 16.52 -14.59 -2.00
N ASP A 180 16.20 -14.30 -3.23
CA ASP A 180 16.54 -15.14 -4.40
C ASP A 180 16.57 -14.27 -5.68
N SER A 181 17.07 -14.83 -6.76
CA SER A 181 17.25 -14.09 -8.01
C SER A 181 16.01 -13.95 -8.88
N ILE A 182 14.86 -14.51 -8.48
CA ILE A 182 13.66 -14.60 -9.31
C ILE A 182 12.49 -13.86 -8.68
N MET A 183 12.11 -14.27 -7.47
CA MET A 183 10.90 -13.76 -6.80
C MET A 183 11.17 -12.48 -6.01
N LEU A 184 12.29 -12.43 -5.29
CA LEU A 184 12.68 -11.31 -4.43
C LEU A 184 14.16 -10.98 -4.59
N PRO A 185 14.60 -10.50 -5.77
CA PRO A 185 16.00 -10.16 -6.01
C PRO A 185 16.45 -8.84 -5.39
N GLY A 186 15.50 -8.00 -4.96
CA GLY A 186 15.78 -6.72 -4.30
C GLY A 186 15.90 -6.83 -2.77
N PRO A 187 16.45 -5.79 -2.11
CA PRO A 187 16.58 -5.75 -0.65
C PRO A 187 15.24 -5.95 0.06
N CYS A 188 15.20 -6.87 1.02
CA CYS A 188 13.96 -7.20 1.73
C CYS A 188 14.23 -7.64 3.17
N TYR A 189 13.16 -7.73 3.94
CA TYR A 189 13.17 -8.31 5.29
C TYR A 189 12.35 -9.58 5.31
N ARG A 190 12.80 -10.58 6.06
CA ARG A 190 11.97 -11.68 6.49
C ARG A 190 11.29 -11.30 7.80
N THR A 191 10.00 -11.59 7.92
CA THR A 191 9.17 -11.26 9.09
C THR A 191 8.45 -12.48 9.64
N SER A 192 8.09 -12.42 10.91
CA SER A 192 7.22 -13.40 11.56
C SER A 192 5.73 -13.10 11.43
N MET A 193 5.34 -12.02 10.72
CA MET A 193 3.93 -11.76 10.41
C MET A 193 3.42 -12.84 9.46
N VAL A 194 2.32 -13.49 9.82
CA VAL A 194 1.61 -14.41 8.92
C VAL A 194 0.58 -13.60 8.13
N ILE A 195 0.84 -13.40 6.85
CA ILE A 195 0.07 -12.47 5.99
C ILE A 195 -0.74 -13.28 4.98
N HIS A 196 -2.04 -12.98 4.85
CA HIS A 196 -2.93 -13.66 3.92
C HIS A 196 -2.91 -13.04 2.52
N HIS A 197 -3.37 -13.81 1.52
CA HIS A 197 -3.52 -13.32 0.15
C HIS A 197 -4.39 -12.06 0.08
N GLY A 198 -3.95 -11.07 -0.70
CA GLY A 198 -4.59 -9.76 -0.82
C GLY A 198 -4.00 -8.68 0.11
N ALA A 199 -3.20 -9.06 1.12
CA ALA A 199 -2.46 -8.11 1.93
C ALA A 199 -1.16 -7.62 1.24
N SER A 200 -0.74 -8.28 0.15
CA SER A 200 0.40 -7.84 -0.68
C SER A 200 0.21 -6.40 -1.13
N GLY A 201 1.27 -5.61 -1.04
CA GLY A 201 1.28 -4.19 -1.37
C GLY A 201 0.89 -3.26 -0.21
N GLY A 202 0.40 -3.79 0.91
CA GLY A 202 0.10 -3.01 2.10
C GLY A 202 1.35 -2.40 2.75
N PRO A 203 1.22 -1.23 3.42
CA PRO A 203 2.33 -0.56 4.06
C PRO A 203 2.75 -1.30 5.33
N VAL A 204 4.06 -1.39 5.59
CA VAL A 204 4.60 -1.94 6.84
C VAL A 204 5.29 -0.84 7.62
N ALA A 205 4.84 -0.64 8.86
CA ALA A 205 5.37 0.37 9.76
C ALA A 205 5.98 -0.25 11.02
N GLY A 206 6.93 0.46 11.59
CA GLY A 206 7.40 0.23 12.96
C GLY A 206 6.57 1.00 13.98
N PRO A 207 6.93 0.93 15.29
CA PRO A 207 6.19 1.61 16.36
C PRO A 207 6.11 3.14 16.24
N SER A 208 6.96 3.75 15.40
CA SER A 208 6.92 5.19 15.12
C SER A 208 5.82 5.58 14.13
N GLY A 209 5.07 4.63 13.58
CA GLY A 209 4.07 4.85 12.52
C GLY A 209 4.66 5.13 11.14
N ARG A 210 5.97 5.18 10.98
CA ARG A 210 6.63 5.44 9.69
C ARG A 210 6.73 4.17 8.88
N VAL A 211 6.37 4.25 7.62
CA VAL A 211 6.40 3.11 6.69
C VAL A 211 7.82 2.93 6.18
N PHE A 212 8.40 1.76 6.42
CA PHE A 212 9.74 1.38 5.97
C PHE A 212 9.73 0.29 4.89
N GLY A 213 8.57 -0.31 4.63
CA GLY A 213 8.46 -1.41 3.68
C GLY A 213 7.05 -1.65 3.17
N ILE A 214 6.97 -2.57 2.23
CA ILE A 214 5.75 -2.99 1.52
C ILE A 214 5.61 -4.50 1.69
N ASN A 215 4.44 -4.97 2.12
CA ASN A 215 4.16 -6.41 2.13
C ASN A 215 4.37 -6.97 0.73
N SER A 216 5.25 -7.95 0.61
CA SER A 216 5.54 -8.58 -0.67
C SER A 216 4.88 -9.95 -0.74
N THR A 217 5.59 -11.01 -0.49
CA THR A 217 5.09 -12.37 -0.69
C THR A 217 5.34 -13.26 0.51
N GLY A 218 4.47 -14.25 0.70
CA GLY A 218 4.73 -15.45 1.49
C GLY A 218 4.91 -16.63 0.56
N PHE A 219 5.43 -17.72 1.08
CA PHE A 219 5.57 -18.96 0.32
C PHE A 219 4.65 -20.02 0.89
N ASP A 220 3.84 -20.62 0.03
CA ASP A 220 2.89 -21.66 0.43
C ASP A 220 3.61 -22.79 1.15
N GLY A 221 3.09 -23.16 2.31
CA GLY A 221 3.64 -24.22 3.15
C GLY A 221 4.83 -23.82 4.01
N THR A 222 5.20 -22.55 4.06
CA THR A 222 6.21 -21.99 4.96
C THR A 222 5.60 -20.92 5.86
N GLU A 223 6.29 -20.59 6.95
CA GLU A 223 6.00 -19.42 7.78
C GLU A 223 6.87 -18.21 7.38
N ASP A 224 7.41 -18.23 6.16
CA ASP A 224 8.30 -17.20 5.66
C ASP A 224 7.51 -16.14 4.87
N PHE A 225 7.42 -14.95 5.43
CA PHE A 225 6.83 -13.77 4.81
C PHE A 225 7.88 -12.68 4.66
N TYR A 226 7.75 -11.89 3.59
CA TYR A 226 8.77 -10.93 3.20
C TYR A 226 8.18 -9.53 3.01
N ILE A 227 9.00 -8.53 3.32
CA ILE A 227 8.71 -7.12 3.20
C ILE A 227 9.77 -6.52 2.27
N SER A 228 9.38 -5.98 1.12
CA SER A 228 10.26 -5.20 0.25
C SER A 228 10.56 -3.84 0.86
N ARG A 229 11.76 -3.32 0.69
CA ARG A 229 12.13 -2.00 1.23
C ARG A 229 11.41 -0.87 0.51
N ILE A 230 11.03 0.16 1.27
CA ILE A 230 10.27 1.30 0.74
C ILE A 230 11.13 2.25 -0.10
N ASP A 231 12.42 2.37 0.19
CA ASP A 231 13.32 3.28 -0.53
C ASP A 231 13.47 2.94 -2.02
N GLU A 232 13.21 1.69 -2.40
CA GLU A 232 13.22 1.28 -3.80
C GLU A 232 12.15 1.99 -4.65
N ILE A 233 11.06 2.51 -4.05
CA ILE A 233 10.06 3.28 -4.81
C ILE A 233 10.55 4.68 -5.18
N LEU A 234 11.55 5.23 -4.49
CA LEU A 234 12.01 6.61 -4.71
C LEU A 234 12.61 6.83 -6.10
N LEU A 235 13.09 5.78 -6.73
CA LEU A 235 13.65 5.79 -8.08
C LEU A 235 12.60 5.64 -9.19
N LEU A 236 11.36 5.27 -8.83
CA LEU A 236 10.29 5.05 -9.80
C LEU A 236 9.74 6.38 -10.32
N GLU A 237 9.38 6.41 -11.59
CA GLU A 237 8.95 7.60 -12.30
C GLU A 237 7.45 7.63 -12.56
N ILE A 238 6.85 8.80 -12.43
CA ILE A 238 5.49 9.09 -12.89
C ILE A 238 5.57 10.19 -13.96
N CYS A 239 4.70 10.09 -14.96
CA CYS A 239 4.55 11.10 -15.97
C CYS A 239 3.58 12.18 -15.51
N LEU A 240 4.01 13.45 -15.57
CA LEU A 240 3.20 14.60 -15.12
C LEU A 240 2.29 15.17 -16.22
N ASN A 241 2.46 14.76 -17.47
CA ASN A 241 1.64 15.21 -18.57
C ASN A 241 1.13 14.05 -19.42
N GLU A 242 0.02 14.26 -20.11
CA GLU A 242 -0.60 13.26 -20.97
C GLU A 242 0.29 12.86 -22.17
N GLU A 243 1.22 13.73 -22.57
CA GLU A 243 2.13 13.49 -23.70
C GLU A 243 3.28 12.52 -23.37
N GLY A 244 3.44 12.13 -22.11
CA GLY A 244 4.45 11.17 -21.69
C GLY A 244 5.89 11.74 -21.64
N GLN A 245 6.08 13.04 -21.83
CA GLN A 245 7.39 13.65 -21.96
C GLN A 245 7.99 14.16 -20.65
N ASN A 246 7.15 14.45 -19.65
CA ASN A 246 7.62 15.01 -18.37
C ASN A 246 7.57 13.92 -17.28
N ARG A 247 8.59 13.08 -17.26
CA ARG A 247 8.74 12.02 -16.23
C ARG A 247 9.61 12.55 -15.09
N VAL A 248 9.14 12.32 -13.88
CA VAL A 248 9.85 12.67 -12.65
C VAL A 248 9.86 11.48 -11.70
N THR A 249 10.95 11.33 -10.97
CA THR A 249 11.06 10.27 -9.94
C THR A 249 10.24 10.65 -8.70
N LEU A 250 9.88 9.64 -7.89
CA LEU A 250 9.26 9.91 -6.59
C LEU A 250 10.19 10.72 -5.68
N GLN A 251 11.51 10.57 -5.83
CA GLN A 251 12.51 11.41 -5.12
C GLN A 251 12.32 12.91 -5.40
N HIS A 252 11.92 13.29 -6.60
CA HIS A 252 11.61 14.68 -6.92
C HIS A 252 10.50 15.25 -6.03
N PHE A 253 9.47 14.44 -5.74
CA PHE A 253 8.38 14.86 -4.83
C PHE A 253 8.82 14.90 -3.36
N VAL A 254 9.82 14.10 -2.98
CA VAL A 254 10.47 14.23 -1.65
C VAL A 254 11.19 15.58 -1.56
N ASP A 255 11.95 15.93 -2.59
CA ASP A 255 12.72 17.19 -2.64
C ASP A 255 11.80 18.43 -2.63
N GLN A 256 10.57 18.29 -3.11
CA GLN A 256 9.53 19.33 -3.07
C GLN A 256 8.66 19.31 -1.80
N GLY A 257 8.85 18.35 -0.90
CA GLY A 257 8.04 18.21 0.33
C GLY A 257 6.65 17.59 0.14
N SER A 258 6.33 17.10 -1.08
CA SER A 258 5.06 16.41 -1.35
C SER A 258 5.06 14.95 -0.89
N VAL A 259 6.21 14.39 -0.63
CA VAL A 259 6.42 13.08 0.01
C VAL A 259 7.34 13.29 1.20
N THR A 260 6.93 12.81 2.38
CA THR A 260 7.73 12.94 3.61
C THR A 260 8.54 11.67 3.84
N VAL A 261 9.87 11.83 3.92
CA VAL A 261 10.81 10.73 4.20
C VAL A 261 11.72 11.09 5.35
N ASP A 262 11.62 10.36 6.45
CA ASP A 262 12.52 10.46 7.60
C ASP A 262 13.78 9.60 7.36
N LYS A 263 14.95 10.22 7.52
CA LYS A 263 16.27 9.58 7.35
C LYS A 263 16.83 9.07 8.67
#